data_aefa3cc01914c54fcc6cca2d8940e1f8
#
_entry.id   aefa3cc01914c54fcc6cca2d8940e1f8
#
_cell.length_a   1.000
_cell.length_b   1.000
_cell.length_c   1.000
_cell.angle_alpha   90.00
_cell.angle_beta   90.00
_cell.angle_gamma   90.00
#
_symmetry.space_group_name_H-M   'P 1'
#
loop_
_entity.id
_entity.type
_entity.pdbx_description
1 polymer ?
#
loop_
_entity_poly.entity_id
_entity_poly.type
_entity_poly.pdbx_seq_one_letter_code
_entity_poly.pdbx_strand_id
1 'polypeptide(L)'
;IPNKIHNNILIDILKENKIPTISPLGLQKNQTFNIIGDTAAGAIAKSLQSRRLLLMTNLEGVLDKKKKLIEEVSSSEVLEMIKNNIISGGMIPKINTCLDAISNGVRGVVIVDGRKPHSILFELFSDKGAGTLIRK
;
A
#
# COMPACT_ATOMS: atom_id res chain seq x y z
N ILE A 1 -9.26 9.54 8.67
CA ILE A 1 -9.30 8.25 7.94
C ILE A 1 -10.65 8.18 7.23
N PRO A 2 -10.70 7.80 5.94
CA PRO A 2 -11.96 7.63 5.22
C PRO A 2 -12.84 6.55 5.87
N ASN A 3 -14.09 6.88 6.16
CA ASN A 3 -15.03 5.94 6.78
C ASN A 3 -15.83 5.16 5.74
N LYS A 4 -16.03 5.74 4.55
CA LYS A 4 -16.86 5.18 3.49
C LYS A 4 -16.24 5.44 2.12
N ILE A 5 -16.19 4.41 1.30
CA ILE A 5 -15.80 4.49 -0.11
C ILE A 5 -17.02 4.15 -0.96
N HIS A 6 -17.27 4.94 -1.99
CA HIS A 6 -18.35 4.71 -2.95
C HIS A 6 -17.87 3.78 -4.07
N ASN A 7 -17.83 2.48 -3.79
CA ASN A 7 -17.26 1.45 -4.67
C ASN A 7 -17.96 1.33 -6.03
N ASN A 8 -19.25 1.60 -6.09
CA ASN A 8 -20.04 1.41 -7.33
C ASN A 8 -19.41 2.16 -8.50
N ILE A 9 -19.02 3.42 -8.30
CA ILE A 9 -18.38 4.25 -9.33
C ILE A 9 -17.07 3.59 -9.81
N LEU A 10 -16.25 3.08 -8.89
CA LEU A 10 -14.98 2.43 -9.24
C LEU A 10 -15.20 1.12 -9.98
N ILE A 11 -16.16 0.31 -9.52
CA ILE A 11 -16.52 -0.96 -10.15
C ILE A 11 -17.05 -0.73 -11.57
N ASP A 12 -17.88 0.28 -11.77
CA ASP A 12 -18.43 0.57 -13.09
C ASP A 12 -17.35 1.03 -14.08
N ILE A 13 -16.42 1.88 -13.65
CA ILE A 13 -15.24 2.28 -14.46
C ILE A 13 -14.39 1.06 -14.83
N LEU A 14 -14.15 0.16 -13.88
CA LEU A 14 -13.37 -1.07 -14.10
C LEU A 14 -14.07 -2.04 -15.06
N LYS A 15 -15.40 -2.17 -15.00
CA LYS A 15 -16.19 -3.00 -15.95
C LYS A 15 -16.10 -2.50 -17.39
N GLU A 16 -15.85 -1.20 -17.58
CA GLU A 16 -15.62 -0.61 -18.88
C GLU A 16 -14.16 -0.76 -19.38
N ASN A 17 -13.33 -1.58 -18.71
CA ASN A 17 -11.90 -1.75 -18.96
C ASN A 17 -11.10 -0.43 -18.87
N LYS A 18 -11.55 0.51 -18.05
CA LYS A 18 -10.86 1.77 -17.77
C LYS A 18 -10.09 1.68 -16.45
N ILE A 19 -9.01 2.44 -16.33
CA ILE A 19 -8.22 2.55 -15.10
C ILE A 19 -8.62 3.84 -14.38
N PRO A 20 -9.30 3.77 -13.21
CA PRO A 20 -9.66 4.96 -12.46
C PRO A 20 -8.43 5.61 -11.84
N THR A 21 -8.25 6.90 -12.08
CA THR A 21 -7.26 7.74 -11.39
C THR A 21 -7.98 8.55 -10.32
N ILE A 22 -7.54 8.43 -9.06
CA ILE A 22 -8.26 8.97 -7.90
C ILE A 22 -7.37 9.97 -7.17
N SER A 23 -7.85 11.20 -7.03
CA SER A 23 -7.22 12.17 -6.13
C SER A 23 -7.50 11.81 -4.67
N PRO A 24 -6.53 11.97 -3.74
CA PRO A 24 -6.70 11.64 -2.34
C PRO A 24 -7.50 12.73 -1.59
N LEU A 25 -8.72 12.95 -2.02
CA LEU A 25 -9.66 13.90 -1.45
C LEU A 25 -10.81 13.18 -0.76
N GLY A 26 -11.19 13.67 0.40
CA GLY A 26 -12.36 13.22 1.14
C GLY A 26 -13.37 14.31 1.36
N LEU A 27 -14.64 13.95 1.47
CA LEU A 27 -15.73 14.87 1.76
C LEU A 27 -16.33 14.56 3.13
N GLN A 28 -16.47 15.59 3.98
CA GLN A 28 -17.19 15.49 5.26
C GLN A 28 -18.02 16.76 5.46
N LYS A 29 -19.32 16.60 5.68
CA LYS A 29 -20.25 17.74 5.91
C LYS A 29 -20.06 18.89 4.92
N ASN A 30 -19.99 18.57 3.63
CA ASN A 30 -19.78 19.52 2.52
C ASN A 30 -18.41 20.24 2.53
N GLN A 31 -17.46 19.79 3.33
CA GLN A 31 -16.07 20.28 3.30
C GLN A 31 -15.15 19.23 2.67
N THR A 32 -14.28 19.68 1.77
CA THR A 32 -13.26 18.83 1.15
C THR A 32 -11.99 18.81 1.99
N PHE A 33 -11.46 17.64 2.23
CA PHE A 33 -10.22 17.41 2.98
C PHE A 33 -9.18 16.72 2.10
N ASN A 34 -7.95 17.19 2.19
CA ASN A 34 -6.82 16.46 1.64
C ASN A 34 -6.48 15.27 2.57
N ILE A 35 -6.38 14.08 1.99
CA ILE A 35 -6.08 12.84 2.70
C ILE A 35 -4.68 12.38 2.30
N ILE A 36 -3.94 11.81 3.24
CA ILE A 36 -2.64 11.19 2.93
C ILE A 36 -2.85 10.08 1.88
N GLY A 37 -2.09 10.12 0.79
CA GLY A 37 -2.26 9.22 -0.36
C GLY A 37 -2.26 7.74 0.02
N ASP A 38 -1.32 7.30 0.85
CA ASP A 38 -1.26 5.91 1.34
C ASP A 38 -2.53 5.51 2.10
N THR A 39 -3.05 6.42 2.94
CA THR A 39 -4.29 6.19 3.71
C THR A 39 -5.50 6.07 2.79
N ALA A 40 -5.60 6.93 1.76
CA ALA A 40 -6.67 6.87 0.78
C ALA A 40 -6.60 5.57 -0.04
N ALA A 41 -5.40 5.22 -0.53
CA ALA A 41 -5.16 3.99 -1.29
C ALA A 41 -5.47 2.74 -0.46
N GLY A 42 -5.04 2.69 0.80
CA GLY A 42 -5.36 1.61 1.73
C GLY A 42 -6.87 1.46 1.96
N ALA A 43 -7.60 2.57 2.15
CA ALA A 43 -9.05 2.55 2.33
C ALA A 43 -9.79 2.02 1.08
N ILE A 44 -9.36 2.43 -0.11
CA ILE A 44 -9.92 1.96 -1.39
C ILE A 44 -9.61 0.47 -1.58
N ALA A 45 -8.36 0.05 -1.36
CA ALA A 45 -7.95 -1.34 -1.51
C ALA A 45 -8.74 -2.28 -0.60
N LYS A 46 -8.95 -1.90 0.68
CA LYS A 46 -9.80 -2.65 1.62
C LYS A 46 -11.24 -2.73 1.12
N SER A 47 -11.81 -1.62 0.70
CA SER A 47 -13.19 -1.53 0.27
C SER A 47 -13.47 -2.35 -0.99
N LEU A 48 -12.50 -2.45 -1.91
CA LEU A 48 -12.56 -3.28 -3.12
C LEU A 48 -12.10 -4.73 -2.89
N GLN A 49 -11.65 -5.09 -1.69
CA GLN A 49 -11.03 -6.40 -1.39
C GLN A 49 -9.94 -6.75 -2.39
N SER A 50 -9.07 -5.78 -2.65
CA SER A 50 -8.07 -5.85 -3.70
C SER A 50 -7.10 -7.02 -3.47
N ARG A 51 -6.71 -7.68 -4.57
CA ARG A 51 -5.70 -8.75 -4.51
C ARG A 51 -4.35 -8.21 -4.04
N ARG A 52 -3.99 -7.00 -4.47
CA ARG A 52 -2.70 -6.38 -4.15
C ARG A 52 -2.84 -4.86 -4.06
N LEU A 53 -2.12 -4.27 -3.12
CA LEU A 53 -1.93 -2.82 -3.01
C LEU A 53 -0.44 -2.53 -3.19
N LEU A 54 -0.09 -1.59 -4.08
CA LEU A 54 1.27 -1.12 -4.27
C LEU A 54 1.41 0.28 -3.69
N LEU A 55 2.33 0.46 -2.74
CA LEU A 55 2.68 1.75 -2.16
C LEU A 55 4.05 2.19 -2.67
N MET A 56 4.07 3.23 -3.48
CA MET A 56 5.30 3.80 -4.00
C MET A 56 5.95 4.71 -2.95
N THR A 57 7.26 4.63 -2.82
CA THR A 57 8.05 5.41 -1.86
C THR A 57 9.38 5.84 -2.48
N ASN A 58 10.12 6.68 -1.76
CA ASN A 58 11.50 7.04 -2.09
C ASN A 58 12.54 6.14 -1.42
N LEU A 59 12.13 4.97 -0.93
CA LEU A 59 13.00 3.94 -0.35
C LEU A 59 12.86 2.65 -1.16
N GLU A 60 13.88 1.81 -1.12
CA GLU A 60 13.89 0.53 -1.87
C GLU A 60 12.80 -0.44 -1.41
N GLY A 61 12.36 -0.33 -0.18
CA GLY A 61 11.39 -1.18 0.50
C GLY A 61 11.71 -1.25 1.99
N VAL A 62 11.38 -2.36 2.64
CA VAL A 62 11.77 -2.65 4.02
C VAL A 62 13.18 -3.24 4.03
N LEU A 63 14.06 -2.65 4.84
CA LEU A 63 15.45 -3.06 4.95
C LEU A 63 15.68 -3.81 6.27
N ASP A 64 16.55 -4.79 6.25
CA ASP A 64 17.04 -5.49 7.45
C ASP A 64 18.07 -4.63 8.24
N LYS A 65 18.59 -5.17 9.35
CA LYS A 65 19.65 -4.53 10.18
C LYS A 65 20.93 -4.24 9.40
N LYS A 66 21.20 -4.97 8.32
CA LYS A 66 22.37 -4.81 7.45
C LYS A 66 22.08 -3.90 6.26
N LYS A 67 20.91 -3.22 6.24
CA LYS A 67 20.42 -2.38 5.14
C LYS A 67 20.22 -3.14 3.82
N LYS A 68 19.98 -4.44 3.87
CA LYS A 68 19.62 -5.26 2.72
C LYS A 68 18.10 -5.28 2.56
N LEU A 69 17.63 -5.18 1.32
CA LEU A 69 16.22 -5.27 1.00
C LEU A 69 15.65 -6.64 1.40
N ILE A 70 14.51 -6.62 2.07
CA ILE A 70 13.70 -7.80 2.38
C ILE A 70 12.67 -7.93 1.26
N GLU A 71 12.74 -8.99 0.47
CA GLU A 71 11.84 -9.20 -0.67
C GLU A 71 10.44 -9.57 -0.21
N GLU A 72 10.33 -10.37 0.85
CA GLU A 72 9.05 -10.79 1.42
C GLU A 72 9.14 -10.89 2.94
N VAL A 73 8.07 -10.48 3.62
CA VAL A 73 7.97 -10.50 5.08
C VAL A 73 6.52 -10.67 5.52
N SER A 74 6.29 -11.42 6.59
CA SER A 74 4.95 -11.57 7.18
C SER A 74 4.55 -10.37 8.04
N SER A 75 3.24 -10.19 8.25
CA SER A 75 2.70 -9.16 9.13
C SER A 75 3.24 -9.27 10.57
N SER A 76 3.46 -10.49 11.07
CA SER A 76 4.01 -10.73 12.40
C SER A 76 5.48 -10.31 12.52
N GLU A 77 6.30 -10.68 11.52
CA GLU A 77 7.71 -10.29 11.48
C GLU A 77 7.89 -8.77 11.38
N VAL A 78 7.05 -8.11 10.57
CA VAL A 78 7.07 -6.63 10.47
C VAL A 78 6.79 -5.98 11.83
N LEU A 79 5.83 -6.49 12.60
CA LEU A 79 5.55 -6.00 13.96
C LEU A 79 6.74 -6.19 14.90
N GLU A 80 7.44 -7.32 14.82
CA GLU A 80 8.66 -7.55 15.57
C GLU A 80 9.80 -6.62 15.13
N MET A 81 9.92 -6.33 13.85
CA MET A 81 10.90 -5.38 13.33
C MET A 81 10.66 -3.96 13.85
N ILE A 82 9.41 -3.54 14.01
CA ILE A 82 9.07 -2.26 14.65
C ILE A 82 9.47 -2.28 16.13
N LYS A 83 9.11 -3.34 16.88
CA LYS A 83 9.47 -3.49 18.30
C LYS A 83 10.99 -3.45 18.52
N ASN A 84 11.75 -4.04 17.61
CA ASN A 84 13.21 -4.08 17.64
C ASN A 84 13.89 -2.85 17.03
N ASN A 85 13.14 -1.77 16.72
CA ASN A 85 13.62 -0.54 16.12
C ASN A 85 14.38 -0.72 14.77
N ILE A 86 14.11 -1.80 14.05
CA ILE A 86 14.65 -2.04 12.70
C ILE A 86 13.87 -1.16 11.71
N ILE A 87 12.55 -1.11 11.86
CA ILE A 87 11.68 -0.18 11.15
C ILE A 87 11.40 1.01 12.06
N SER A 88 11.68 2.21 11.59
CA SER A 88 11.54 3.44 12.39
C SER A 88 11.09 4.64 11.54
N GLY A 89 10.82 5.76 12.19
CA GLY A 89 10.52 7.05 11.55
C GLY A 89 9.33 7.00 10.60
N GLY A 90 9.48 7.62 9.45
CA GLY A 90 8.42 7.78 8.44
C GLY A 90 7.94 6.47 7.79
N MET A 91 8.67 5.35 7.97
CA MET A 91 8.21 4.05 7.48
C MET A 91 7.09 3.46 8.34
N ILE A 92 7.03 3.77 9.64
CA ILE A 92 6.02 3.23 10.56
C ILE A 92 4.58 3.54 10.09
N PRO A 93 4.19 4.78 9.76
CA PRO A 93 2.84 5.07 9.25
C PRO A 93 2.49 4.29 7.99
N LYS A 94 3.47 4.11 7.08
CA LYS A 94 3.28 3.34 5.85
C LYS A 94 3.05 1.86 6.16
N ILE A 95 3.86 1.28 7.03
CA ILE A 95 3.69 -0.11 7.49
C ILE A 95 2.33 -0.30 8.18
N ASN A 96 1.91 0.64 9.02
CA ASN A 96 0.59 0.57 9.65
C ASN A 96 -0.55 0.55 8.62
N THR A 97 -0.43 1.31 7.53
CA THR A 97 -1.38 1.23 6.40
C THR A 97 -1.35 -0.14 5.74
N CYS A 98 -0.16 -0.75 5.56
CA CYS A 98 -0.04 -2.11 5.02
C CYS A 98 -0.73 -3.14 5.91
N LEU A 99 -0.43 -3.13 7.20
CA LEU A 99 -1.00 -4.06 8.18
C LEU A 99 -2.53 -3.92 8.30
N ASP A 100 -3.02 -2.69 8.32
CA ASP A 100 -4.45 -2.40 8.33
C ASP A 100 -5.14 -2.91 7.04
N ALA A 101 -4.53 -2.72 5.87
CA ALA A 101 -5.06 -3.23 4.61
C ALA A 101 -5.14 -4.78 4.61
N ILE A 102 -4.07 -5.46 5.05
CA ILE A 102 -3.98 -6.92 5.09
C ILE A 102 -4.97 -7.50 6.10
N SER A 103 -5.09 -6.92 7.29
CA SER A 103 -6.04 -7.38 8.32
C SER A 103 -7.50 -7.24 7.88
N ASN A 104 -7.77 -6.33 6.94
CA ASN A 104 -9.09 -6.08 6.37
C ASN A 104 -9.31 -6.68 4.97
N GLY A 105 -8.53 -7.72 4.60
CA GLY A 105 -8.84 -8.58 3.45
C GLY A 105 -8.01 -8.36 2.19
N VAL A 106 -7.13 -7.36 2.14
CA VAL A 106 -6.13 -7.22 1.05
C VAL A 106 -5.13 -8.36 1.20
N ARG A 107 -4.90 -9.13 0.12
CA ARG A 107 -4.07 -10.36 0.21
C ARG A 107 -2.58 -10.09 0.37
N GLY A 108 -2.11 -8.94 -0.11
CA GLY A 108 -0.73 -8.51 0.06
C GLY A 108 -0.55 -7.05 -0.30
N VAL A 109 0.42 -6.42 0.35
CA VAL A 109 0.82 -5.04 0.08
C VAL A 109 2.28 -5.01 -0.29
N VAL A 110 2.64 -4.31 -1.35
CA VAL A 110 4.03 -4.16 -1.77
C VAL A 110 4.46 -2.72 -1.57
N ILE A 111 5.60 -2.53 -0.92
CA ILE A 111 6.29 -1.25 -0.85
C ILE A 111 7.38 -1.26 -1.93
N VAL A 112 7.29 -0.34 -2.89
CA VAL A 112 8.16 -0.30 -4.06
C VAL A 112 8.82 1.07 -4.24
N ASP A 113 10.08 1.08 -4.70
CA ASP A 113 10.83 2.32 -4.96
C ASP A 113 10.28 3.01 -6.22
N GLY A 114 9.59 4.12 -6.02
CA GLY A 114 9.03 4.93 -7.11
C GLY A 114 10.06 5.71 -7.94
N ARG A 115 11.33 5.74 -7.51
CA ARG A 115 12.42 6.40 -8.26
C ARG A 115 13.01 5.48 -9.33
N LYS A 116 12.83 4.16 -9.18
CA LYS A 116 13.34 3.18 -10.16
C LYS A 116 12.41 3.17 -11.38
N PRO A 117 12.95 3.36 -12.59
CA PRO A 117 12.16 3.26 -13.82
C PRO A 117 11.43 1.91 -13.89
N HIS A 118 10.16 1.95 -14.29
CA HIS A 118 9.34 0.75 -14.51
C HIS A 118 9.16 -0.18 -13.29
N SER A 119 9.38 0.30 -12.06
CA SER A 119 9.28 -0.51 -10.84
C SER A 119 7.92 -1.22 -10.71
N ILE A 120 6.82 -0.58 -11.10
CA ILE A 120 5.48 -1.19 -11.12
C ILE A 120 5.42 -2.37 -12.08
N LEU A 121 5.99 -2.23 -13.28
CA LEU A 121 6.01 -3.31 -14.28
C LEU A 121 6.85 -4.49 -13.80
N PHE A 122 8.01 -4.22 -13.20
CA PHE A 122 8.83 -5.26 -12.59
C PHE A 122 8.08 -5.99 -11.48
N GLU A 123 7.39 -5.26 -10.62
CA GLU A 123 6.60 -5.86 -9.53
C GLU A 123 5.45 -6.74 -10.06
N LEU A 124 4.79 -6.32 -11.14
CA LEU A 124 3.62 -7.04 -11.66
C LEU A 124 3.97 -8.21 -12.57
N PHE A 125 5.11 -8.15 -13.28
CA PHE A 125 5.43 -9.07 -14.36
C PHE A 125 6.75 -9.84 -14.18
N SER A 126 7.47 -9.66 -13.07
CA SER A 126 8.66 -10.48 -12.78
C SER A 126 8.44 -11.37 -11.55
N ASP A 127 9.15 -12.50 -11.50
CA ASP A 127 9.06 -13.46 -10.40
C ASP A 127 9.68 -12.92 -9.10
N LYS A 128 10.65 -12.01 -9.22
CA LYS A 128 11.37 -11.45 -8.06
C LYS A 128 10.68 -10.24 -7.44
N GLY A 129 9.78 -9.59 -8.20
CA GLY A 129 9.21 -8.30 -7.78
C GLY A 129 10.25 -7.16 -7.77
N ALA A 130 9.85 -5.98 -7.28
CA ALA A 130 10.66 -4.76 -7.29
C ALA A 130 10.80 -4.11 -5.91
N GLY A 131 10.21 -4.68 -4.87
CA GLY A 131 10.15 -4.10 -3.54
C GLY A 131 10.00 -5.14 -2.44
N THR A 132 9.30 -4.77 -1.37
CA THR A 132 8.99 -5.67 -0.25
C THR A 132 7.51 -6.04 -0.28
N LEU A 133 7.21 -7.32 -0.44
CA LEU A 133 5.87 -7.88 -0.26
C LEU A 133 5.60 -8.14 1.22
N ILE A 134 4.52 -7.56 1.74
CA ILE A 134 3.99 -7.86 3.08
C ILE A 134 2.69 -8.63 2.91
N ARG A 135 2.56 -9.77 3.59
CA ARG A 135 1.34 -10.60 3.60
C ARG A 135 1.08 -11.21 4.98
N LYS A 136 -0.03 -11.96 5.11
CA LYS A 136 -0.31 -12.71 6.35
C LYS A 136 0.77 -13.70 6.65
#